data_2255a231a1ba5ad8ce2c5ab5681638b8
#
_entry.id   2255a231a1ba5ad8ce2c5ab5681638b8
#
_cell.length_a   1.000
_cell.length_b   1.000
_cell.length_c   1.000
_cell.angle_alpha   90.00
_cell.angle_beta   90.00
_cell.angle_gamma   90.00
#
_symmetry.space_group_name_H-M   'P 1'
#
loop_
_entity.id
_entity.type
_entity.pdbx_description
1 polymer ?
#
loop_
_entity_poly.entity_id
_entity_poly.type
_entity_poly.pdbx_seq_one_letter_code
_entity_poly.pdbx_strand_id
1 'polypeptide(L)'
;MSFKIITISREFGSGGRFIGEQIAQKCGIEFYDKKIIEHVAKELGISEQIVTNQGEYAPAGSIFSYAFVGRDITGVSLSDQIFNIQQKLIKDIAQKEPCVIVGRCADYILSDMDDVLNVFIEANTTEKAARIKKLYQKSDDEVKKLLKDVDKKRSVNYRYFTDKEWGNRKNYDLVLNSSVLGYDKCIELIASAYA
;
A
#
# COMPACT_ATOMS: atom_id res chain seq x y z
N MET A 1 -4.62 17.79 -17.38
CA MET A 1 -3.40 17.02 -17.05
C MET A 1 -3.80 15.56 -17.23
N SER A 2 -3.00 14.77 -17.93
CA SER A 2 -3.23 13.33 -18.06
C SER A 2 -2.32 12.63 -17.05
N PHE A 3 -2.91 11.86 -16.14
CA PHE A 3 -2.13 11.04 -15.21
C PHE A 3 -1.56 9.81 -15.94
N LYS A 4 -0.39 9.37 -15.51
CA LYS A 4 0.28 8.17 -16.02
C LYS A 4 0.29 7.05 -14.98
N ILE A 5 0.37 7.43 -13.71
CA ILE A 5 0.48 6.50 -12.58
C ILE A 5 -0.71 6.68 -11.65
N ILE A 6 -1.22 5.59 -11.10
CA ILE A 6 -2.20 5.60 -10.01
C ILE A 6 -1.57 4.92 -8.80
N THR A 7 -1.46 5.62 -7.67
CA THR A 7 -1.10 5.00 -6.41
C THR A 7 -2.34 4.72 -5.58
N ILE A 8 -2.42 3.56 -4.91
CA ILE A 8 -3.57 3.21 -4.07
C ILE A 8 -3.11 2.86 -2.66
N SER A 9 -3.27 3.80 -1.74
CA SER A 9 -3.26 3.53 -0.31
C SER A 9 -4.65 3.09 0.16
N ARG A 10 -4.72 2.26 1.22
CA ARG A 10 -6.01 1.61 1.54
C ARG A 10 -6.06 1.07 2.96
N GLU A 11 -7.19 1.14 3.61
CA GLU A 11 -7.48 0.40 4.83
C GLU A 11 -7.57 -1.10 4.56
N PHE A 12 -7.24 -1.91 5.57
CA PHE A 12 -7.37 -3.37 5.48
C PHE A 12 -8.85 -3.77 5.44
N GLY A 13 -9.21 -4.56 4.45
CA GLY A 13 -10.60 -4.97 4.23
C GLY A 13 -11.45 -4.00 3.39
N SER A 14 -10.94 -2.81 3.03
CA SER A 14 -11.68 -1.84 2.19
C SER A 14 -11.86 -2.27 0.73
N GLY A 15 -11.16 -3.30 0.28
CA GLY A 15 -11.21 -3.72 -1.12
C GLY A 15 -10.25 -2.96 -2.04
N GLY A 16 -9.42 -2.05 -1.52
CA GLY A 16 -8.55 -1.20 -2.34
C GLY A 16 -7.62 -1.95 -3.28
N ARG A 17 -7.11 -3.15 -2.88
CA ARG A 17 -6.33 -4.00 -3.79
C ARG A 17 -7.15 -4.48 -4.99
N PHE A 18 -8.36 -4.98 -4.74
CA PHE A 18 -9.27 -5.44 -5.79
C PHE A 18 -9.65 -4.28 -6.73
N ILE A 19 -9.98 -3.11 -6.16
CA ILE A 19 -10.29 -1.90 -6.94
C ILE A 19 -9.09 -1.55 -7.84
N GLY A 20 -7.86 -1.56 -7.31
CA GLY A 20 -6.64 -1.27 -8.10
C GLY A 20 -6.42 -2.25 -9.25
N GLU A 21 -6.61 -3.53 -9.02
CA GLU A 21 -6.51 -4.57 -10.05
C GLU A 21 -7.55 -4.36 -11.17
N GLN A 22 -8.80 -4.03 -10.80
CA GLN A 22 -9.87 -3.75 -11.77
C GLN A 22 -9.64 -2.46 -12.56
N ILE A 23 -9.06 -1.43 -11.93
CA ILE A 23 -8.67 -0.19 -12.63
C ILE A 23 -7.58 -0.47 -13.64
N ALA A 24 -6.55 -1.23 -13.27
CA ALA A 24 -5.47 -1.58 -14.18
C ALA A 24 -6.00 -2.32 -15.42
N GLN A 25 -6.90 -3.28 -15.22
CA GLN A 25 -7.58 -3.99 -16.32
C GLN A 25 -8.41 -3.05 -17.19
N LYS A 26 -9.22 -2.18 -16.57
CA LYS A 26 -10.12 -1.25 -17.29
C LYS A 26 -9.35 -0.22 -18.10
N CYS A 27 -8.24 0.29 -17.58
CA CYS A 27 -7.41 1.29 -18.25
C CYS A 27 -6.32 0.68 -19.15
N GLY A 28 -6.17 -0.65 -19.17
CA GLY A 28 -5.15 -1.33 -19.99
C GLY A 28 -3.71 -1.02 -19.56
N ILE A 29 -3.47 -0.82 -18.25
CA ILE A 29 -2.17 -0.49 -17.67
C ILE A 29 -1.69 -1.58 -16.70
N GLU A 30 -0.39 -1.60 -16.39
CA GLU A 30 0.21 -2.61 -15.52
C GLU A 30 -0.24 -2.48 -14.06
N PHE A 31 -0.26 -3.62 -13.34
CA PHE A 31 -0.63 -3.69 -11.93
C PHE A 31 0.54 -4.20 -11.08
N TYR A 32 0.93 -3.40 -10.07
CA TYR A 32 2.04 -3.67 -9.16
C TYR A 32 1.58 -3.74 -7.70
N ASP A 33 1.72 -4.91 -7.10
CA ASP A 33 1.56 -5.21 -5.68
C ASP A 33 2.55 -6.31 -5.30
N LYS A 34 2.26 -7.58 -5.61
CA LYS A 34 3.15 -8.71 -5.34
C LYS A 34 4.47 -8.65 -6.13
N LYS A 35 4.46 -8.22 -7.38
CA LYS A 35 5.67 -8.11 -8.21
C LYS A 35 6.78 -7.31 -7.54
N ILE A 36 6.43 -6.28 -6.75
CA ILE A 36 7.39 -5.49 -5.98
C ILE A 36 8.00 -6.34 -4.86
N ILE A 37 7.18 -7.11 -4.13
CA ILE A 37 7.65 -7.98 -3.04
C ILE A 37 8.62 -9.04 -3.58
N GLU A 38 8.23 -9.70 -4.66
CA GLU A 38 9.03 -10.75 -5.33
C GLU A 38 10.40 -10.21 -5.77
N HIS A 39 10.42 -9.00 -6.36
CA HIS A 39 11.66 -8.37 -6.80
C HIS A 39 12.60 -8.06 -5.62
N VAL A 40 12.07 -7.42 -4.56
CA VAL A 40 12.85 -7.09 -3.36
C VAL A 40 13.37 -8.34 -2.66
N ALA A 41 12.53 -9.38 -2.54
CA ALA A 41 12.90 -10.66 -1.95
C ALA A 41 14.07 -11.31 -2.70
N LYS A 42 14.00 -11.29 -4.04
CA LYS A 42 15.06 -11.81 -4.91
C LYS A 42 16.36 -11.02 -4.77
N GLU A 43 16.28 -9.71 -4.76
CA GLU A 43 17.46 -8.84 -4.68
C GLU A 43 18.19 -8.97 -3.35
N LEU A 44 17.44 -9.12 -2.23
CA LEU A 44 18.02 -9.30 -0.90
C LEU A 44 18.32 -10.78 -0.54
N GLY A 45 17.89 -11.75 -1.35
CA GLY A 45 18.04 -13.17 -1.03
C GLY A 45 17.23 -13.61 0.20
N ILE A 46 16.08 -12.98 0.48
CA ILE A 46 15.21 -13.26 1.63
C ILE A 46 13.82 -13.71 1.16
N SER A 47 13.01 -14.28 2.08
CA SER A 47 11.65 -14.69 1.73
C SER A 47 10.71 -13.49 1.52
N GLU A 48 9.71 -13.64 0.61
CA GLU A 48 8.64 -12.67 0.40
C GLU A 48 7.89 -12.35 1.69
N GLN A 49 7.76 -13.32 2.60
CA GLN A 49 7.12 -13.12 3.89
C GLN A 49 7.88 -12.13 4.77
N ILE A 50 9.22 -12.16 4.74
CA ILE A 50 10.06 -11.18 5.44
C ILE A 50 9.87 -9.80 4.81
N VAL A 51 9.90 -9.67 3.49
CA VAL A 51 9.66 -8.41 2.78
C VAL A 51 8.27 -7.85 3.10
N THR A 52 7.24 -8.70 3.10
CA THR A 52 5.87 -8.29 3.46
C THR A 52 5.79 -7.79 4.90
N ASN A 53 6.38 -8.54 5.84
CA ASN A 53 6.32 -8.20 7.26
C ASN A 53 7.13 -6.95 7.61
N GLN A 54 8.25 -6.71 6.95
CA GLN A 54 9.14 -5.58 7.21
C GLN A 54 8.86 -4.36 6.31
N GLY A 55 8.32 -4.56 5.12
CA GLY A 55 8.15 -3.52 4.11
C GLY A 55 6.75 -2.88 4.08
N GLU A 56 5.70 -3.56 4.54
CA GLU A 56 4.34 -3.00 4.61
C GLU A 56 3.80 -2.98 6.04
N TYR A 57 4.27 -3.92 6.87
CA TYR A 57 3.80 -4.06 8.24
C TYR A 57 4.97 -3.85 9.18
N ALA A 58 5.00 -2.71 9.85
CA ALA A 58 5.94 -2.51 10.95
C ALA A 58 5.86 -3.67 11.96
N PRO A 59 6.99 -4.20 12.47
CA PRO A 59 6.96 -5.18 13.54
C PRO A 59 6.12 -4.66 14.71
N ALA A 60 5.34 -5.54 15.34
CA ALA A 60 4.57 -5.21 16.54
C ALA A 60 5.54 -5.00 17.71
N GLY A 61 6.05 -3.79 17.82
CA GLY A 61 6.99 -3.38 18.88
C GLY A 61 7.15 -1.88 18.85
N SER A 62 7.58 -1.31 19.97
CA SER A 62 7.91 0.11 20.12
C SER A 62 8.74 0.61 18.93
N ILE A 63 8.63 1.91 18.62
CA ILE A 63 9.53 2.63 17.70
C ILE A 63 11.01 2.31 17.98
N PHE A 64 11.33 1.98 19.23
CA PHE A 64 12.66 1.50 19.67
C PHE A 64 13.04 0.11 19.12
N SER A 65 12.10 -0.78 18.80
CA SER A 65 12.44 -2.09 18.23
C SER A 65 12.87 -2.02 16.76
N TYR A 66 12.46 -0.99 16.02
CA TYR A 66 13.00 -0.70 14.68
C TYR A 66 14.51 -0.45 14.69
N ALA A 67 15.02 0.17 15.74
CA ALA A 67 16.44 0.50 15.87
C ALA A 67 17.35 -0.72 16.15
N PHE A 68 16.77 -1.87 16.53
CA PHE A 68 17.54 -3.02 17.01
C PHE A 68 17.44 -4.31 16.19
N VAL A 69 16.56 -4.38 15.19
CA VAL A 69 16.37 -5.63 14.41
C VAL A 69 17.26 -5.64 13.18
N GLY A 70 18.34 -6.43 13.27
CA GLY A 70 19.15 -6.85 12.11
C GLY A 70 19.78 -5.68 11.33
N ARG A 71 20.75 -4.98 11.95
CA ARG A 71 21.62 -4.08 11.20
C ARG A 71 22.70 -4.89 10.52
N ASP A 72 22.98 -4.55 9.27
CA ASP A 72 24.16 -5.08 8.57
C ASP A 72 25.46 -4.45 9.13
N ILE A 73 26.59 -4.84 8.57
CA ILE A 73 27.92 -4.29 8.93
C ILE A 73 28.04 -2.79 8.66
N THR A 74 27.12 -2.18 7.90
CA THR A 74 27.05 -0.72 7.64
C THR A 74 26.11 0.00 8.60
N GLY A 75 25.41 -0.71 9.49
CA GLY A 75 24.46 -0.16 10.45
C GLY A 75 23.05 0.12 9.89
N VAL A 76 22.79 -0.23 8.62
CA VAL A 76 21.48 -0.06 7.97
C VAL A 76 20.53 -1.18 8.41
N SER A 77 19.30 -0.82 8.81
CA SER A 77 18.31 -1.82 9.19
C SER A 77 17.76 -2.57 7.95
N LEU A 78 17.28 -3.80 8.14
CA LEU A 78 16.66 -4.56 7.07
C LEU A 78 15.42 -3.82 6.50
N SER A 79 14.66 -3.13 7.33
CA SER A 79 13.52 -2.33 6.88
C SER A 79 13.93 -1.17 5.97
N ASP A 80 15.05 -0.50 6.28
CA ASP A 80 15.59 0.57 5.44
C ASP A 80 16.14 0.02 4.11
N GLN A 81 16.81 -1.13 4.13
CA GLN A 81 17.27 -1.80 2.90
C GLN A 81 16.09 -2.15 1.98
N ILE A 82 15.04 -2.78 2.54
CA ILE A 82 13.81 -3.09 1.82
C ILE A 82 13.19 -1.82 1.23
N PHE A 83 13.09 -0.75 2.02
CA PHE A 83 12.50 0.51 1.56
C PHE A 83 13.33 1.15 0.45
N ASN A 84 14.65 1.17 0.55
CA ASN A 84 15.53 1.73 -0.47
C ASN A 84 15.41 1.01 -1.81
N ILE A 85 15.34 -0.33 -1.79
CA ILE A 85 15.13 -1.12 -3.01
C ILE A 85 13.73 -0.89 -3.59
N GLN A 86 12.69 -0.86 -2.74
CA GLN A 86 11.33 -0.53 -3.17
C GLN A 86 11.26 0.86 -3.80
N GLN A 87 11.90 1.86 -3.20
CA GLN A 87 11.92 3.23 -3.71
C GLN A 87 12.54 3.30 -5.11
N LYS A 88 13.69 2.66 -5.30
CA LYS A 88 14.34 2.58 -6.61
C LYS A 88 13.45 1.89 -7.64
N LEU A 89 12.95 0.70 -7.31
CA LEU A 89 12.09 -0.08 -8.21
C LEU A 89 10.82 0.66 -8.59
N ILE A 90 10.13 1.31 -7.64
CA ILE A 90 8.91 2.08 -7.89
C ILE A 90 9.18 3.26 -8.82
N LYS A 91 10.28 3.98 -8.63
CA LYS A 91 10.69 5.06 -9.54
C LYS A 91 11.01 4.55 -10.94
N ASP A 92 11.74 3.44 -11.06
CA ASP A 92 12.06 2.82 -12.35
C ASP A 92 10.80 2.36 -13.10
N ILE A 93 9.84 1.74 -12.39
CA ILE A 93 8.54 1.34 -12.95
C ILE A 93 7.76 2.57 -13.46
N ALA A 94 7.61 3.59 -12.63
CA ALA A 94 6.84 4.79 -12.96
C ALA A 94 7.39 5.56 -14.18
N GLN A 95 8.71 5.55 -14.37
CA GLN A 95 9.34 6.14 -15.56
C GLN A 95 9.09 5.33 -16.83
N LYS A 96 9.00 4.00 -16.68
CA LYS A 96 8.96 3.07 -17.82
C LYS A 96 7.58 2.96 -18.45
N GLU A 97 6.53 2.82 -17.65
CA GLU A 97 5.19 2.49 -18.16
C GLU A 97 4.06 3.00 -17.27
N PRO A 98 2.86 3.25 -17.84
CA PRO A 98 1.67 3.55 -17.07
C PRO A 98 1.28 2.36 -16.18
N CYS A 99 0.97 2.64 -14.91
CA CYS A 99 0.65 1.55 -13.99
C CYS A 99 -0.18 1.97 -12.77
N VAL A 100 -0.74 0.96 -12.10
CA VAL A 100 -1.34 1.05 -10.76
C VAL A 100 -0.38 0.42 -9.75
N ILE A 101 -0.02 1.16 -8.70
CA ILE A 101 0.84 0.68 -7.62
C ILE A 101 0.06 0.68 -6.31
N VAL A 102 0.04 -0.45 -5.59
CA VAL A 102 -0.74 -0.58 -4.36
C VAL A 102 0.14 -0.58 -3.12
N GLY A 103 0.01 0.45 -2.28
CA GLY A 103 0.73 0.63 -1.02
C GLY A 103 2.20 1.02 -1.20
N ARG A 104 3.08 0.52 -0.30
CA ARG A 104 4.54 0.71 -0.33
C ARG A 104 5.01 2.16 -0.28
N CYS A 105 4.20 3.05 0.31
CA CYS A 105 4.48 4.49 0.31
C CYS A 105 4.68 5.07 -1.11
N ALA A 106 4.06 4.46 -2.14
CA ALA A 106 4.25 4.87 -3.53
C ALA A 106 3.83 6.32 -3.77
N ASP A 107 2.77 6.79 -3.11
CA ASP A 107 2.32 8.18 -3.08
C ASP A 107 3.41 9.16 -2.61
N TYR A 108 4.21 8.75 -1.62
CA TYR A 108 5.34 9.54 -1.12
C TYR A 108 6.57 9.40 -2.03
N ILE A 109 6.89 8.18 -2.47
CA ILE A 109 8.06 7.90 -3.31
C ILE A 109 7.99 8.65 -4.64
N LEU A 110 6.78 8.84 -5.18
CA LEU A 110 6.53 9.51 -6.46
C LEU A 110 6.06 10.96 -6.30
N SER A 111 6.19 11.55 -5.10
CA SER A 111 5.71 12.91 -4.81
C SER A 111 6.35 14.03 -5.65
N ASP A 112 7.48 13.75 -6.30
CA ASP A 112 8.17 14.67 -7.20
C ASP A 112 7.69 14.58 -8.66
N MET A 113 6.70 13.70 -8.96
CA MET A 113 6.12 13.51 -10.29
C MET A 113 4.73 14.16 -10.37
N ASP A 114 4.47 14.94 -11.42
CA ASP A 114 3.20 15.67 -11.61
C ASP A 114 2.09 14.81 -12.24
N ASP A 115 2.42 13.64 -12.79
CA ASP A 115 1.51 12.74 -13.51
C ASP A 115 1.04 11.53 -12.67
N VAL A 116 1.01 11.67 -11.34
CA VAL A 116 0.59 10.65 -10.38
C VAL A 116 -0.74 11.02 -9.75
N LEU A 117 -1.73 10.12 -9.86
CA LEU A 117 -3.00 10.21 -9.15
C LEU A 117 -2.92 9.40 -7.85
N ASN A 118 -2.92 10.08 -6.72
CA ASN A 118 -2.85 9.44 -5.40
C ASN A 118 -4.25 9.20 -4.83
N VAL A 119 -4.57 7.94 -4.57
CA VAL A 119 -5.89 7.51 -4.10
C VAL A 119 -5.81 6.83 -2.74
N PHE A 120 -6.74 7.14 -1.85
CA PHE A 120 -6.95 6.40 -0.60
C PHE A 120 -8.33 5.73 -0.60
N ILE A 121 -8.38 4.43 -0.30
CA ILE A 121 -9.63 3.66 -0.19
C ILE A 121 -9.89 3.30 1.27
N GLU A 122 -10.96 3.85 1.83
CA GLU A 122 -11.48 3.51 3.14
C GLU A 122 -12.78 2.71 3.06
N ALA A 123 -13.24 2.17 4.18
CA ALA A 123 -14.53 1.50 4.28
C ALA A 123 -15.05 1.49 5.72
N ASN A 124 -16.38 1.32 5.88
CA ASN A 124 -17.00 1.17 7.19
C ASN A 124 -16.49 -0.08 7.90
N THR A 125 -16.24 0.01 9.19
CA THR A 125 -15.68 -1.10 9.99
C THR A 125 -16.51 -2.39 9.89
N THR A 126 -17.83 -2.28 9.82
CA THR A 126 -18.75 -3.43 9.67
C THR A 126 -18.51 -4.16 8.35
N GLU A 127 -18.40 -3.41 7.25
CA GLU A 127 -18.16 -3.96 5.90
C GLU A 127 -16.76 -4.58 5.79
N LYS A 128 -15.74 -3.90 6.32
CA LYS A 128 -14.39 -4.46 6.43
C LYS A 128 -14.38 -5.77 7.20
N ALA A 129 -15.08 -5.83 8.35
CA ALA A 129 -15.16 -7.03 9.16
C ALA A 129 -15.84 -8.19 8.42
N ALA A 130 -16.99 -7.94 7.79
CA ALA A 130 -17.70 -8.95 7.01
C ALA A 130 -16.84 -9.51 5.87
N ARG A 131 -16.14 -8.64 5.13
CA ARG A 131 -15.23 -9.05 4.06
C ARG A 131 -14.08 -9.92 4.57
N ILE A 132 -13.41 -9.50 5.65
CA ILE A 132 -12.25 -10.23 6.21
C ILE A 132 -12.70 -11.57 6.79
N LYS A 133 -13.84 -11.62 7.47
CA LYS A 133 -14.43 -12.86 7.97
C LYS A 133 -14.65 -13.88 6.84
N LYS A 134 -15.23 -13.42 5.72
CA LYS A 134 -15.48 -14.27 4.55
C LYS A 134 -14.19 -14.75 3.88
N LEU A 135 -13.18 -13.88 3.73
CA LEU A 135 -11.93 -14.19 3.04
C LEU A 135 -11.00 -15.11 3.85
N TYR A 136 -10.93 -14.92 5.17
CA TYR A 136 -9.95 -15.61 6.02
C TYR A 136 -10.58 -16.63 6.97
N GLN A 137 -11.92 -16.81 6.95
CA GLN A 137 -12.67 -17.78 7.78
C GLN A 137 -12.33 -17.66 9.29
N LYS A 138 -12.21 -16.41 9.77
CA LYS A 138 -11.86 -16.10 11.16
C LYS A 138 -13.08 -15.77 12.02
N SER A 139 -12.93 -15.95 13.35
CA SER A 139 -13.90 -15.49 14.33
C SER A 139 -14.03 -13.96 14.39
N ASP A 140 -15.10 -13.44 14.95
CA ASP A 140 -15.35 -11.99 15.03
C ASP A 140 -14.27 -11.27 15.83
N ASP A 141 -13.76 -11.87 16.92
CA ASP A 141 -12.70 -11.28 17.74
C ASP A 141 -11.35 -11.27 17.03
N GLU A 142 -11.01 -12.33 16.29
CA GLU A 142 -9.82 -12.38 15.46
C GLU A 142 -9.88 -11.33 14.35
N VAL A 143 -11.04 -11.15 13.73
CA VAL A 143 -11.25 -10.14 12.67
C VAL A 143 -11.07 -8.73 13.21
N LYS A 144 -11.69 -8.41 14.37
CA LYS A 144 -11.51 -7.08 15.01
C LYS A 144 -10.05 -6.78 15.31
N LYS A 145 -9.35 -7.77 15.87
CA LYS A 145 -7.90 -7.64 16.16
C LYS A 145 -7.10 -7.44 14.88
N LEU A 146 -7.37 -8.25 13.85
CA LEU A 146 -6.64 -8.20 12.58
C LEU A 146 -6.83 -6.86 11.86
N LEU A 147 -8.06 -6.33 11.80
CA LEU A 147 -8.35 -5.01 11.23
C LEU A 147 -7.51 -3.91 11.90
N LYS A 148 -7.52 -3.89 13.22
CA LYS A 148 -6.76 -2.89 14.00
C LYS A 148 -5.25 -3.05 13.84
N ASP A 149 -4.74 -4.28 13.91
CA ASP A 149 -3.30 -4.55 13.89
C ASP A 149 -2.68 -4.25 12.52
N VAL A 150 -3.38 -4.60 11.43
CA VAL A 150 -2.87 -4.35 10.07
C VAL A 150 -2.82 -2.86 9.76
N ASP A 151 -3.90 -2.13 10.01
CA ASP A 151 -3.95 -0.69 9.72
C ASP A 151 -2.99 0.10 10.64
N LYS A 152 -2.84 -0.32 11.91
CA LYS A 152 -1.82 0.25 12.80
C LYS A 152 -0.40 0.06 12.27
N LYS A 153 -0.09 -1.15 11.80
CA LYS A 153 1.23 -1.44 11.22
C LYS A 153 1.51 -0.60 9.98
N ARG A 154 0.53 -0.45 9.08
CA ARG A 154 0.62 0.43 7.90
C ARG A 154 0.87 1.88 8.30
N SER A 155 0.10 2.38 9.25
CA SER A 155 0.25 3.75 9.76
C SER A 155 1.63 4.01 10.35
N VAL A 156 2.16 3.07 11.17
CA VAL A 156 3.50 3.18 11.75
C VAL A 156 4.58 3.15 10.68
N ASN A 157 4.48 2.21 9.72
CA ASN A 157 5.42 2.08 8.61
C ASN A 157 5.43 3.34 7.72
N TYR A 158 4.25 3.83 7.35
CA TYR A 158 4.11 5.04 6.55
C TYR A 158 4.73 6.25 7.26
N ARG A 159 4.40 6.45 8.54
CA ARG A 159 4.96 7.55 9.32
C ARG A 159 6.48 7.47 9.46
N TYR A 160 7.03 6.28 9.63
CA TYR A 160 8.47 6.07 9.78
C TYR A 160 9.25 6.52 8.53
N PHE A 161 8.76 6.15 7.33
CA PHE A 161 9.46 6.44 6.08
C PHE A 161 9.11 7.79 5.45
N THR A 162 7.96 8.38 5.80
CA THR A 162 7.46 9.58 5.13
C THR A 162 7.35 10.81 6.03
N ASP A 163 7.41 10.61 7.34
CA ASP A 163 7.11 11.61 8.39
C ASP A 163 5.70 12.23 8.25
N LYS A 164 4.80 11.57 7.48
CA LYS A 164 3.41 11.98 7.25
C LYS A 164 2.44 11.06 7.98
N GLU A 165 1.21 11.54 8.18
CA GLU A 165 0.11 10.75 8.74
C GLU A 165 -0.58 9.94 7.65
N TRP A 166 -0.62 8.61 7.80
CA TRP A 166 -1.29 7.70 6.89
C TRP A 166 -2.82 7.91 6.94
N GLY A 167 -3.47 7.96 5.77
CA GLY A 167 -4.90 8.21 5.65
C GLY A 167 -5.30 9.69 5.81
N ASN A 168 -4.34 10.60 6.07
CA ASN A 168 -4.63 12.02 6.06
C ASN A 168 -4.99 12.47 4.64
N ARG A 169 -6.23 12.97 4.47
CA ARG A 169 -6.78 13.38 3.17
C ARG A 169 -5.88 14.34 2.37
N LYS A 170 -5.01 15.09 3.04
CA LYS A 170 -4.09 16.03 2.38
C LYS A 170 -2.97 15.36 1.59
N ASN A 171 -2.78 14.06 1.78
CA ASN A 171 -1.77 13.29 1.06
C ASN A 171 -2.32 12.68 -0.23
N TYR A 172 -3.63 12.80 -0.50
CA TYR A 172 -4.30 12.08 -1.59
C TYR A 172 -5.16 13.04 -2.42
N ASP A 173 -5.24 12.78 -3.71
CA ASP A 173 -6.10 13.52 -4.65
C ASP A 173 -7.54 13.05 -4.55
N LEU A 174 -7.75 11.73 -4.29
CA LEU A 174 -9.06 11.13 -4.08
C LEU A 174 -9.07 10.29 -2.81
N VAL A 175 -10.09 10.50 -1.97
CA VAL A 175 -10.39 9.64 -0.81
C VAL A 175 -11.80 9.09 -0.99
N LEU A 176 -11.93 7.76 -1.14
CA LEU A 176 -13.20 7.12 -1.48
C LEU A 176 -13.60 6.07 -0.43
N ASN A 177 -14.85 6.15 0.04
CA ASN A 177 -15.44 5.16 0.93
C ASN A 177 -16.14 4.07 0.11
N SER A 178 -15.51 2.90 0.02
CA SER A 178 -16.01 1.78 -0.78
C SER A 178 -17.27 1.12 -0.22
N SER A 179 -17.58 1.31 1.07
CA SER A 179 -18.84 0.84 1.66
C SER A 179 -20.03 1.68 1.23
N VAL A 180 -19.82 2.97 0.97
CA VAL A 180 -20.87 3.91 0.56
C VAL A 180 -21.08 3.88 -0.94
N LEU A 181 -19.99 3.88 -1.70
CA LEU A 181 -20.03 4.00 -3.16
C LEU A 181 -20.18 2.64 -3.86
N GLY A 182 -19.74 1.56 -3.22
CA GLY A 182 -19.52 0.28 -3.89
C GLY A 182 -18.23 0.26 -4.72
N TYR A 183 -17.76 -0.93 -5.06
CA TYR A 183 -16.49 -1.07 -5.81
C TYR A 183 -16.58 -0.53 -7.23
N ASP A 184 -17.67 -0.81 -7.93
CA ASP A 184 -17.85 -0.40 -9.33
C ASP A 184 -17.81 1.12 -9.47
N LYS A 185 -18.44 1.85 -8.54
CA LYS A 185 -18.43 3.31 -8.57
C LYS A 185 -17.06 3.88 -8.20
N CYS A 186 -16.35 3.26 -7.26
CA CYS A 186 -14.97 3.65 -6.96
C CYS A 186 -14.07 3.48 -8.20
N ILE A 187 -14.17 2.34 -8.89
CA ILE A 187 -13.42 2.05 -10.12
C ILE A 187 -13.74 3.08 -11.21
N GLU A 188 -15.03 3.39 -11.41
CA GLU A 188 -15.48 4.37 -12.38
C GLU A 188 -14.89 5.77 -12.11
N LEU A 189 -14.99 6.25 -10.86
CA LEU A 189 -14.49 7.57 -10.46
C LEU A 189 -12.98 7.69 -10.64
N ILE A 190 -12.20 6.67 -10.24
CA ILE A 190 -10.75 6.69 -10.39
C ILE A 190 -10.36 6.63 -11.87
N ALA A 191 -11.01 5.76 -12.66
CA ALA A 191 -10.73 5.67 -14.08
C ALA A 191 -11.08 6.97 -14.83
N SER A 192 -12.17 7.65 -14.43
CA SER A 192 -12.56 8.94 -15.02
C SER A 192 -11.58 10.07 -14.66
N ALA A 193 -10.98 10.02 -13.47
CA ALA A 193 -9.96 10.99 -13.06
C ALA A 193 -8.62 10.74 -13.76
N TYR A 194 -8.32 9.47 -14.09
CA TYR A 194 -7.09 9.07 -14.79
C TYR A 194 -7.09 9.45 -16.27
N ALA A 195 -8.26 9.37 -16.95
CA ALA A 195 -8.43 9.67 -18.37
C ALA A 195 -8.27 11.17 -18.68
#